data_5fc6d931e9b3ab4972298da1849e1bde
#
_entry.id   5fc6d931e9b3ab4972298da1849e1bde
#
_cell.length_a   1.000
_cell.length_b   1.000
_cell.length_c   1.000
_cell.angle_alpha   90.00
_cell.angle_beta   90.00
_cell.angle_gamma   90.00
#
_symmetry.space_group_name_H-M   'P 1'
#
loop_
_entity.id
_entity.type
_entity.pdbx_description
1 polymer ?
#
loop_
_entity_poly.entity_id
_entity_poly.type
_entity_poly.pdbx_seq_one_letter_code
_entity_poly.pdbx_strand_id
1 'polypeptide(L)'
;MTKAPMRPWILSEVNYDYVKKNPYEVAVLPLGATEPHNLHLPYGTDVIEGTVVGERACEIAHRAGAKVVLLPTLPYGTETNMKEFPLAMNLYPTTIYRIITDLVESLVHSNIRKVVLVNSQGGNDLKALL
;
A
#
# COMPACT_ATOMS: atom_id res chain seq x y z
N MET A 1 -16.38 13.87 21.30
CA MET A 1 -15.45 12.89 20.72
C MET A 1 -14.15 13.61 20.36
N THR A 2 -13.07 13.36 21.05
CA THR A 2 -11.75 13.89 20.68
C THR A 2 -11.29 13.17 19.43
N LYS A 3 -11.13 13.92 18.33
CA LYS A 3 -10.57 13.40 17.08
C LYS A 3 -9.17 12.86 17.38
N ALA A 4 -8.89 11.61 16.97
CA ALA A 4 -7.54 11.06 17.09
C ALA A 4 -6.53 12.02 16.44
N PRO A 5 -5.33 12.19 16.99
CA PRO A 5 -4.33 13.08 16.40
C PRO A 5 -3.97 12.56 15.00
N MET A 6 -3.89 13.50 14.04
CA MET A 6 -3.47 13.22 12.66
C MET A 6 -2.07 12.62 12.66
N ARG A 7 -1.91 11.49 11.96
CA ARG A 7 -0.61 10.85 11.74
C ARG A 7 0.00 11.37 10.43
N PRO A 8 1.04 12.21 10.50
CA PRO A 8 1.54 12.93 9.32
C PRO A 8 2.19 12.05 8.26
N TRP A 9 2.50 10.79 8.58
CA TRP A 9 3.03 9.80 7.65
C TRP A 9 1.96 8.95 6.94
N ILE A 10 0.67 9.23 7.15
CA ILE A 10 -0.44 8.49 6.53
C ILE A 10 -1.21 9.41 5.59
N LEU A 11 -1.13 9.13 4.27
CA LEU A 11 -1.73 10.00 3.26
C LEU A 11 -3.23 10.19 3.45
N SER A 12 -3.96 9.15 3.82
CA SER A 12 -5.41 9.20 4.04
C SER A 12 -5.84 10.04 5.26
N GLU A 13 -4.92 10.44 6.12
CA GLU A 13 -5.21 11.24 7.32
C GLU A 13 -4.79 12.70 7.18
N VAL A 14 -3.93 13.02 6.21
CA VAL A 14 -3.49 14.39 5.93
C VAL A 14 -4.35 15.05 4.84
N ASN A 15 -4.35 16.37 4.81
CA ASN A 15 -5.06 17.14 3.79
C ASN A 15 -4.08 17.86 2.85
N TYR A 16 -4.62 18.48 1.80
CA TYR A 16 -3.82 19.18 0.79
C TYR A 16 -2.94 20.29 1.37
N ASP A 17 -3.45 21.08 2.34
CA ASP A 17 -2.69 22.17 2.97
C ASP A 17 -1.46 21.62 3.70
N TYR A 18 -1.61 20.50 4.40
CA TYR A 18 -0.50 19.84 5.07
C TYR A 18 0.56 19.35 4.06
N VAL A 19 0.15 18.62 3.02
CA VAL A 19 1.06 18.07 2.00
C VAL A 19 1.82 19.19 1.27
N LYS A 20 1.14 20.29 0.95
CA LYS A 20 1.77 21.45 0.31
C LYS A 20 2.89 22.07 1.15
N LYS A 21 2.75 22.08 2.47
CA LYS A 21 3.72 22.66 3.41
C LYS A 21 4.81 21.68 3.84
N ASN A 22 4.54 20.39 3.72
CA ASN A 22 5.42 19.32 4.21
C ASN A 22 5.66 18.29 3.10
N PRO A 23 6.56 18.57 2.14
CA PRO A 23 6.82 17.67 1.03
C PRO A 23 7.43 16.35 1.51
N TYR A 24 6.99 15.25 0.90
CA TYR A 24 7.54 13.91 1.12
C TYR A 24 8.63 13.58 0.10
N GLU A 25 9.53 12.67 0.48
CA GLU A 25 10.62 12.18 -0.39
C GLU A 25 10.48 10.70 -0.73
N VAL A 26 9.78 9.96 0.11
CA VAL A 26 9.59 8.50 -0.02
C VAL A 26 8.12 8.17 0.11
N ALA A 27 7.59 7.39 -0.81
CA ALA A 27 6.27 6.79 -0.70
C ALA A 27 6.38 5.29 -0.41
N VAL A 28 5.56 4.80 0.49
CA VAL A 28 5.43 3.38 0.82
C VAL A 28 4.05 2.92 0.34
N LEU A 29 4.03 1.92 -0.54
CA LEU A 29 2.80 1.33 -1.08
C LEU A 29 2.69 -0.13 -0.62
N PRO A 30 1.76 -0.43 0.31
CA PRO A 30 1.45 -1.82 0.64
C PRO A 30 0.61 -2.47 -0.46
N LEU A 31 0.92 -3.73 -0.74
CA LEU A 31 0.23 -4.57 -1.72
C LEU A 31 -0.33 -5.79 -1.01
N GLY A 32 -1.65 -5.89 -0.94
CA GLY A 32 -2.37 -7.01 -0.36
C GLY A 32 -3.13 -7.82 -1.40
N ALA A 33 -4.06 -8.64 -0.92
CA ALA A 33 -5.06 -9.36 -1.70
C ALA A 33 -6.35 -9.52 -0.90
N THR A 34 -7.43 -9.81 -1.60
CA THR A 34 -8.71 -10.17 -1.00
C THR A 34 -9.03 -11.60 -1.41
N GLU A 35 -8.64 -12.55 -0.58
CA GLU A 35 -8.70 -13.97 -0.85
C GLU A 35 -9.01 -14.81 0.40
N PRO A 36 -9.48 -16.06 0.24
CA PRO A 36 -9.71 -16.93 1.40
C PRO A 36 -8.38 -17.34 2.06
N HIS A 37 -8.37 -17.26 3.40
CA HIS A 37 -7.26 -17.69 4.25
C HIS A 37 -7.72 -18.85 5.14
N ASN A 38 -8.08 -19.98 4.52
CA ASN A 38 -8.68 -21.10 5.19
C ASN A 38 -10.03 -20.70 5.86
N LEU A 39 -10.46 -21.42 6.91
CA LEU A 39 -11.75 -21.23 7.60
C LEU A 39 -11.68 -20.25 8.78
N HIS A 40 -10.51 -19.78 9.16
CA HIS A 40 -10.29 -19.07 10.43
C HIS A 40 -9.77 -17.63 10.29
N LEU A 41 -9.24 -17.23 9.14
CA LEU A 41 -8.79 -15.86 8.91
C LEU A 41 -9.71 -15.13 7.92
N PRO A 42 -9.86 -13.81 8.05
CA PRO A 42 -10.69 -13.02 7.14
C PRO A 42 -10.06 -12.87 5.75
N TYR A 43 -10.89 -12.62 4.74
CA TYR A 43 -10.46 -12.36 3.36
C TYR A 43 -9.48 -11.20 3.22
N GLY A 44 -9.53 -10.23 4.12
CA GLY A 44 -8.66 -9.06 4.14
C GLY A 44 -7.34 -9.26 4.88
N THR A 45 -6.92 -10.48 5.20
CA THR A 45 -5.71 -10.75 6.01
C THR A 45 -4.48 -10.06 5.44
N ASP A 46 -4.19 -10.21 4.15
CA ASP A 46 -3.02 -9.60 3.50
C ASP A 46 -3.10 -8.07 3.48
N VAL A 47 -4.32 -7.53 3.30
CA VAL A 47 -4.55 -6.08 3.35
C VAL A 47 -4.29 -5.53 4.74
N ILE A 48 -4.76 -6.23 5.77
CA ILE A 48 -4.55 -5.86 7.18
C ILE A 48 -3.07 -5.93 7.52
N GLU A 49 -2.40 -7.02 7.16
CA GLU A 49 -0.96 -7.21 7.39
C GLU A 49 -0.15 -6.11 6.72
N GLY A 50 -0.31 -5.92 5.41
CA GLY A 50 0.41 -4.90 4.65
C GLY A 50 0.17 -3.49 5.19
N THR A 51 -1.05 -3.18 5.60
CA THR A 51 -1.40 -1.89 6.19
C THR A 51 -0.69 -1.69 7.53
N VAL A 52 -0.78 -2.65 8.46
CA VAL A 52 -0.18 -2.53 9.79
C VAL A 52 1.35 -2.45 9.70
N VAL A 53 1.97 -3.28 8.87
CA VAL A 53 3.42 -3.26 8.65
C VAL A 53 3.85 -1.92 8.05
N GLY A 54 3.13 -1.44 7.03
CA GLY A 54 3.41 -0.15 6.39
C GLY A 54 3.24 1.02 7.35
N GLU A 55 2.17 1.05 8.14
CA GLU A 55 1.94 2.09 9.16
C GLU A 55 3.07 2.14 10.18
N ARG A 56 3.48 0.98 10.70
CA ARG A 56 4.54 0.90 11.70
C ARG A 56 5.90 1.28 11.14
N ALA A 57 6.22 0.83 9.94
CA ALA A 57 7.46 1.19 9.26
C ALA A 57 7.55 2.70 9.02
N CYS A 58 6.48 3.31 8.50
CA CYS A 58 6.42 4.76 8.27
C CYS A 58 6.47 5.56 9.57
N GLU A 59 5.84 5.09 10.64
CA GLU A 59 5.94 5.72 11.96
C GLU A 59 7.38 5.78 12.45
N ILE A 60 8.08 4.65 12.42
CA ILE A 60 9.48 4.55 12.87
C ILE A 60 10.37 5.47 12.02
N ALA A 61 10.24 5.41 10.70
CA ALA A 61 11.00 6.23 9.78
C ALA A 61 10.74 7.73 9.98
N HIS A 62 9.47 8.12 10.13
CA HIS A 62 9.07 9.50 10.37
C HIS A 62 9.66 10.04 11.69
N ARG A 63 9.59 9.26 12.77
CA ARG A 63 10.18 9.63 14.06
C ARG A 63 11.71 9.76 14.00
N ALA A 64 12.35 9.05 13.07
CA ALA A 64 13.79 9.18 12.78
C ALA A 64 14.10 10.35 11.82
N GLY A 65 13.13 11.18 11.46
CA GLY A 65 13.30 12.37 10.62
C GLY A 65 13.11 12.14 9.12
N ALA A 66 12.67 10.95 8.70
CA ALA A 66 12.40 10.70 7.27
C ALA A 66 11.12 11.42 6.81
N LYS A 67 11.15 11.95 5.59
CA LYS A 67 9.98 12.54 4.90
C LYS A 67 9.24 11.45 4.13
N VAL A 68 8.59 10.57 4.85
CA VAL A 68 7.94 9.36 4.34
C VAL A 68 6.41 9.48 4.40
N VAL A 69 5.72 8.93 3.40
CA VAL A 69 4.26 8.83 3.37
C VAL A 69 3.83 7.42 3.03
N LEU A 70 2.87 6.90 3.79
CA LEU A 70 2.16 5.65 3.51
C LEU A 70 0.99 5.95 2.57
N LEU A 71 0.97 5.29 1.43
CA LEU A 71 -0.18 5.28 0.51
C LEU A 71 -1.24 4.28 1.00
N PRO A 72 -2.51 4.43 0.60
CA PRO A 72 -3.52 3.41 0.82
C PRO A 72 -3.08 2.06 0.27
N THR A 73 -3.31 1.00 1.03
CA THR A 73 -2.98 -0.37 0.61
C THR A 73 -3.78 -0.76 -0.63
N LEU A 74 -3.14 -1.35 -1.63
CA LEU A 74 -3.84 -1.96 -2.76
C LEU A 74 -4.50 -3.26 -2.28
N PRO A 75 -5.84 -3.34 -2.24
CA PRO A 75 -6.54 -4.44 -1.58
C PRO A 75 -6.76 -5.67 -2.47
N TYR A 76 -6.33 -5.63 -3.72
CA TYR A 76 -6.47 -6.71 -4.70
C TYR A 76 -5.10 -7.09 -5.26
N GLY A 77 -4.85 -8.40 -5.34
CA GLY A 77 -3.59 -8.96 -5.78
C GLY A 77 -3.76 -10.07 -6.82
N THR A 78 -2.66 -10.74 -7.15
CA THR A 78 -2.66 -11.93 -7.98
C THR A 78 -2.88 -13.16 -7.10
N GLU A 79 -4.01 -13.82 -7.32
CA GLU A 79 -4.46 -15.02 -6.61
C GLU A 79 -5.12 -16.01 -7.58
N THR A 80 -4.48 -16.19 -8.74
CA THR A 80 -5.02 -17.02 -9.84
C THR A 80 -5.30 -18.45 -9.40
N ASN A 81 -4.53 -18.97 -8.46
CA ASN A 81 -4.71 -20.30 -7.85
C ASN A 81 -5.95 -20.39 -6.94
N MET A 82 -6.53 -19.27 -6.54
CA MET A 82 -7.68 -19.21 -5.63
C MET A 82 -9.00 -18.87 -6.34
N LYS A 83 -9.00 -18.74 -7.66
CA LYS A 83 -10.16 -18.31 -8.46
C LYS A 83 -11.41 -19.18 -8.30
N GLU A 84 -11.24 -20.46 -7.95
CA GLU A 84 -12.34 -21.40 -7.71
C GLU A 84 -13.10 -21.11 -6.40
N PHE A 85 -12.52 -20.32 -5.50
CA PHE A 85 -13.14 -19.99 -4.24
C PHE A 85 -14.07 -18.77 -4.36
N PRO A 86 -15.23 -18.77 -3.67
CA PRO A 86 -16.14 -17.64 -3.68
C PRO A 86 -15.46 -16.34 -3.26
N LEU A 87 -15.69 -15.27 -4.00
CA LEU A 87 -15.17 -13.91 -3.70
C LEU A 87 -13.64 -13.78 -3.63
N ALA A 88 -12.88 -14.72 -4.17
CA ALA A 88 -11.47 -14.51 -4.45
C ALA A 88 -11.34 -13.47 -5.58
N MET A 89 -10.73 -12.31 -5.29
CA MET A 89 -10.76 -11.13 -6.17
C MET A 89 -9.44 -10.96 -6.91
N ASN A 90 -9.20 -11.84 -7.89
CA ASN A 90 -7.94 -11.89 -8.63
C ASN A 90 -7.71 -10.71 -9.57
N LEU A 91 -6.52 -10.12 -9.50
CA LEU A 91 -5.95 -9.29 -10.57
C LEU A 91 -4.85 -10.07 -11.29
N TYR A 92 -4.77 -9.88 -12.62
CA TYR A 92 -3.64 -10.42 -13.38
C TYR A 92 -2.36 -9.60 -13.11
N PRO A 93 -1.17 -10.22 -13.19
CA PRO A 93 0.10 -9.51 -12.98
C PRO A 93 0.26 -8.27 -13.85
N THR A 94 -0.21 -8.32 -15.11
CA THR A 94 -0.20 -7.17 -16.02
C THR A 94 -1.06 -6.00 -15.53
N THR A 95 -2.17 -6.28 -14.86
CA THR A 95 -3.04 -5.26 -14.27
C THR A 95 -2.36 -4.60 -13.07
N ILE A 96 -1.77 -5.40 -12.17
CA ILE A 96 -1.02 -4.88 -11.01
C ILE A 96 0.16 -4.03 -11.48
N TYR A 97 0.92 -4.51 -12.47
CA TYR A 97 1.99 -3.75 -13.09
C TYR A 97 1.51 -2.38 -13.57
N ARG A 98 0.37 -2.34 -14.28
CA ARG A 98 -0.21 -1.10 -14.79
C ARG A 98 -0.62 -0.15 -13.66
N ILE A 99 -1.29 -0.65 -12.63
CA ILE A 99 -1.68 0.16 -11.46
C ILE A 99 -0.44 0.77 -10.80
N ILE A 100 0.59 -0.03 -10.54
CA ILE A 100 1.80 0.47 -9.89
C ILE A 100 2.50 1.51 -10.76
N THR A 101 2.57 1.30 -12.08
CA THR A 101 3.16 2.26 -13.02
C THR A 101 2.42 3.59 -12.97
N ASP A 102 1.09 3.60 -13.06
CA ASP A 102 0.28 4.82 -13.04
C ASP A 102 0.43 5.57 -11.69
N LEU A 103 0.54 4.84 -10.57
CA LEU A 103 0.80 5.42 -9.26
C LEU A 103 2.21 6.03 -9.15
N VAL A 104 3.22 5.33 -9.68
CA VAL A 104 4.61 5.83 -9.70
C VAL A 104 4.72 7.09 -10.56
N GLU A 105 4.08 7.13 -11.72
CA GLU A 105 4.02 8.35 -12.55
C GLU A 105 3.40 9.52 -11.77
N SER A 106 2.32 9.29 -11.04
CA SER A 106 1.68 10.30 -10.19
C SER A 106 2.60 10.80 -9.07
N LEU A 107 3.38 9.90 -8.47
CA LEU A 107 4.38 10.25 -7.45
C LEU A 107 5.53 11.08 -8.03
N VAL A 108 5.98 10.77 -9.25
CA VAL A 108 7.00 11.55 -9.95
C VAL A 108 6.51 12.97 -10.21
N HIS A 109 5.24 13.17 -10.59
CA HIS A 109 4.64 14.50 -10.72
C HIS A 109 4.61 15.27 -9.39
N SER A 110 4.54 14.55 -8.28
CA SER A 110 4.65 15.12 -6.92
C SER A 110 6.09 15.25 -6.41
N ASN A 111 7.07 15.04 -7.29
CA ASN A 111 8.51 15.08 -7.01
C ASN A 111 8.99 13.99 -6.02
N ILE A 112 8.23 12.91 -5.86
CA ILE A 112 8.60 11.73 -5.06
C ILE A 112 9.21 10.69 -6.00
N ARG A 113 10.49 10.38 -5.81
CA ARG A 113 11.26 9.48 -6.69
C ARG A 113 11.73 8.20 -6.02
N LYS A 114 11.35 8.00 -4.77
CA LYS A 114 11.67 6.79 -4.00
C LYS A 114 10.37 6.12 -3.61
N VAL A 115 10.18 4.90 -4.06
CA VAL A 115 8.99 4.11 -3.75
C VAL A 115 9.42 2.79 -3.13
N VAL A 116 8.81 2.45 -2.01
CA VAL A 116 8.97 1.17 -1.32
C VAL A 116 7.68 0.38 -1.48
N LEU A 117 7.75 -0.79 -2.08
CA LEU A 117 6.63 -1.72 -2.15
C LEU A 117 6.70 -2.68 -0.96
N VAL A 118 5.66 -2.69 -0.14
CA VAL A 118 5.51 -3.66 0.97
C VAL A 118 4.54 -4.74 0.50
N ASN A 119 5.09 -5.86 0.02
CA ASN A 119 4.28 -6.93 -0.52
C ASN A 119 3.90 -7.94 0.56
N SER A 120 2.60 -8.03 0.89
CA SER A 120 2.00 -9.01 1.82
C SER A 120 1.23 -10.13 1.10
N GLN A 121 1.30 -10.20 -0.24
CA GLN A 121 0.65 -11.24 -1.03
C GLN A 121 1.67 -12.05 -1.85
N GLY A 122 1.78 -13.35 -1.56
CA GLY A 122 2.75 -14.23 -2.20
C GLY A 122 2.54 -14.45 -3.71
N GLY A 123 1.29 -14.31 -4.19
CA GLY A 123 0.94 -14.45 -5.60
C GLY A 123 1.34 -13.25 -6.48
N ASN A 124 1.68 -12.11 -5.90
CA ASN A 124 2.10 -10.94 -6.66
C ASN A 124 3.49 -11.16 -7.29
N ASP A 125 3.55 -11.21 -8.61
CA ASP A 125 4.83 -11.23 -9.35
C ASP A 125 5.25 -9.80 -9.68
N LEU A 126 6.25 -9.30 -8.96
CA LEU A 126 6.78 -7.95 -9.10
C LEU A 126 8.08 -7.87 -9.93
N LYS A 127 8.53 -9.00 -10.49
CA LYS A 127 9.81 -9.06 -11.24
C LYS A 127 9.85 -8.12 -12.43
N ALA A 128 8.71 -7.91 -13.08
CA ALA A 128 8.61 -6.99 -14.22
C ALA A 128 8.78 -5.51 -13.85
N LEU A 129 8.76 -5.17 -12.55
CA LEU A 129 8.98 -3.82 -12.03
C LEU A 129 10.44 -3.54 -11.65
N LEU A 130 11.27 -4.59 -11.59
CA LEU A 130 12.70 -4.53 -11.24
C LEU A 130 13.57 -4.42 -12.49
#